data_c150e18979e2c117668e47786bb4d23b
#
_entry.id   c150e18979e2c117668e47786bb4d23b
#
_cell.length_a   1.000
_cell.length_b   1.000
_cell.length_c   1.000
_cell.angle_alpha   90.00
_cell.angle_beta   90.00
_cell.angle_gamma   90.00
#
_symmetry.space_group_name_H-M   'P 1'
#
loop_
_entity.id
_entity.type
_entity.pdbx_description
1 polymer ?
#
loop_
_entity_poly.entity_id
_entity_poly.type
_entity_poly.pdbx_seq_one_letter_code
_entity_poly.pdbx_strand_id
1 'polypeptide(L)'
;INTLKSISSLGLGYLNLTRTIPSLSGGELQKLRFSRLLNSNISGVLVVIDEISSQINRNDFEGIFKKIKKLSDNNTIVLIEHSDYFISRSDNTIHIGPKPGKLGGYICPDEKIIPLKSPIIKNTPKDFFHFNGITRHNVINQNINIPKKCLTVLTGVSGSGKTTIAREIEKMKDKLDIRHISSGFNGRSVLAPGLV
;
A
#
# COMPACT_ATOMS: atom_id res chain seq x y z
N ILE A 1 -22.69 11.00 1.27
CA ILE A 1 -22.35 11.58 -0.04
C ILE A 1 -20.86 11.36 -0.39
N ASN A 2 -19.92 11.61 0.53
CA ASN A 2 -18.47 11.47 0.24
C ASN A 2 -18.06 10.02 -0.06
N THR A 3 -18.63 9.04 0.64
CA THR A 3 -18.36 7.61 0.41
C THR A 3 -18.81 7.19 -0.99
N LEU A 4 -20.00 7.59 -1.44
CA LEU A 4 -20.49 7.25 -2.78
C LEU A 4 -19.64 7.88 -3.88
N LYS A 5 -19.19 9.13 -3.71
CA LYS A 5 -18.25 9.78 -4.64
C LYS A 5 -16.93 9.01 -4.72
N SER A 6 -16.40 8.53 -3.58
CA SER A 6 -15.18 7.71 -3.56
C SER A 6 -15.37 6.35 -4.22
N ILE A 7 -16.51 5.70 -4.03
CA ILE A 7 -16.86 4.44 -4.70
C ILE A 7 -16.91 4.66 -6.22
N SER A 8 -17.57 5.72 -6.65
CA SER A 8 -17.66 6.08 -8.09
C SER A 8 -16.27 6.36 -8.67
N SER A 9 -15.39 7.10 -7.97
CA SER A 9 -14.03 7.40 -8.44
C SER A 9 -13.11 6.17 -8.53
N LEU A 10 -13.49 5.05 -7.91
CA LEU A 10 -12.81 3.76 -8.06
C LEU A 10 -13.39 2.91 -9.20
N GLY A 11 -14.23 3.51 -10.05
CA GLY A 11 -14.87 2.83 -11.17
C GLY A 11 -15.99 1.85 -10.77
N LEU A 12 -16.60 2.06 -9.60
CA LEU A 12 -17.70 1.23 -9.09
C LEU A 12 -19.08 1.92 -9.18
N GLY A 13 -19.17 3.03 -9.91
CA GLY A 13 -20.42 3.80 -10.06
C GLY A 13 -21.59 3.05 -10.73
N TYR A 14 -21.31 1.94 -11.40
CA TYR A 14 -22.30 1.05 -12.01
C TYR A 14 -22.98 0.09 -11.02
N LEU A 15 -22.44 -0.05 -9.79
CA LEU A 15 -23.00 -0.99 -8.81
C LEU A 15 -24.31 -0.45 -8.25
N ASN A 16 -25.32 -1.31 -8.22
CA ASN A 16 -26.56 -1.04 -7.50
C ASN A 16 -26.33 -1.17 -5.99
N LEU A 17 -26.85 -0.24 -5.19
CA LEU A 17 -26.72 -0.24 -3.73
C LEU A 17 -27.40 -1.41 -3.04
N THR A 18 -28.33 -2.08 -3.71
CA THR A 18 -29.02 -3.28 -3.22
C THR A 18 -28.20 -4.55 -3.43
N ARG A 19 -27.07 -4.48 -4.15
CA ARG A 19 -26.24 -5.64 -4.45
C ARG A 19 -25.55 -6.15 -3.18
N THR A 20 -25.69 -7.45 -2.92
CA THR A 20 -25.12 -8.08 -1.72
C THR A 20 -23.62 -8.32 -1.85
N ILE A 21 -22.89 -8.25 -0.74
CA ILE A 21 -21.42 -8.47 -0.72
C ILE A 21 -20.99 -9.80 -1.37
N PRO A 22 -21.67 -10.95 -1.14
CA PRO A 22 -21.30 -12.21 -1.79
C PRO A 22 -21.44 -12.21 -3.32
N SER A 23 -22.22 -11.29 -3.89
CA SER A 23 -22.40 -11.17 -5.34
C SER A 23 -21.31 -10.32 -6.02
N LEU A 24 -20.42 -9.68 -5.25
CA LEU A 24 -19.35 -8.86 -5.78
C LEU A 24 -18.16 -9.72 -6.21
N SER A 25 -17.51 -9.34 -7.30
CA SER A 25 -16.20 -9.90 -7.65
C SER A 25 -15.15 -9.52 -6.60
N GLY A 26 -14.06 -10.30 -6.54
CA GLY A 26 -12.94 -10.01 -5.62
C GLY A 26 -12.38 -8.59 -5.80
N GLY A 27 -12.24 -8.12 -7.04
CA GLY A 27 -11.78 -6.77 -7.35
C GLY A 27 -12.77 -5.68 -6.92
N GLU A 28 -14.09 -5.88 -7.11
CA GLU A 28 -15.12 -4.95 -6.65
C GLU A 28 -15.12 -4.82 -5.12
N LEU A 29 -15.05 -5.96 -4.42
CA LEU A 29 -15.00 -5.97 -2.95
C LEU A 29 -13.75 -5.23 -2.42
N GLN A 30 -12.62 -5.41 -3.07
CA GLN A 30 -11.37 -4.76 -2.68
C GLN A 30 -11.44 -3.24 -2.90
N LYS A 31 -11.95 -2.78 -4.04
CA LYS A 31 -12.18 -1.35 -4.30
C LYS A 31 -13.12 -0.73 -3.25
N LEU A 32 -14.16 -1.46 -2.83
CA LEU A 32 -15.05 -1.02 -1.75
C LEU A 32 -14.31 -0.88 -0.42
N ARG A 33 -13.48 -1.86 -0.04
CA ARG A 33 -12.65 -1.79 1.16
C ARG A 33 -11.69 -0.60 1.11
N PHE A 34 -11.07 -0.37 -0.05
CA PHE A 34 -10.19 0.77 -0.25
C PHE A 34 -10.94 2.11 -0.17
N SER A 35 -12.15 2.21 -0.72
CA SER A 35 -12.97 3.42 -0.60
C SER A 35 -13.31 3.75 0.86
N ARG A 36 -13.54 2.73 1.69
CA ARG A 36 -13.77 2.91 3.14
C ARG A 36 -12.52 3.46 3.83
N LEU A 37 -11.34 2.91 3.52
CA LEU A 37 -10.07 3.42 4.05
C LEU A 37 -9.87 4.90 3.71
N LEU A 38 -10.05 5.27 2.44
CA LEU A 38 -9.86 6.65 1.97
C LEU A 38 -10.82 7.68 2.62
N ASN A 39 -11.93 7.21 3.19
CA ASN A 39 -12.92 8.06 3.87
C ASN A 39 -12.90 7.87 5.39
N SER A 40 -11.99 7.07 5.92
CA SER A 40 -11.88 6.86 7.37
C SER A 40 -11.10 8.00 8.04
N ASN A 41 -11.45 8.29 9.29
CA ASN A 41 -10.73 9.25 10.13
C ASN A 41 -9.65 8.54 10.98
N ILE A 42 -8.99 7.53 10.42
CA ILE A 42 -7.92 6.82 11.12
C ILE A 42 -6.69 7.71 11.26
N SER A 43 -5.99 7.59 12.36
CA SER A 43 -4.74 8.30 12.62
C SER A 43 -3.78 7.45 13.45
N GLY A 44 -2.48 7.66 13.26
CA GLY A 44 -1.43 6.98 14.03
C GLY A 44 -1.15 5.54 13.62
N VAL A 45 -1.75 5.05 12.53
CA VAL A 45 -1.62 3.66 12.08
C VAL A 45 -0.59 3.51 10.95
N LEU A 46 -0.07 2.29 10.78
CA LEU A 46 0.65 1.86 9.59
C LEU A 46 -0.33 1.15 8.63
N VAL A 47 -0.51 1.71 7.44
CA VAL A 47 -1.38 1.15 6.40
C VAL A 47 -0.52 0.57 5.28
N VAL A 48 -0.74 -0.70 4.94
CA VAL A 48 -0.09 -1.37 3.81
C VAL A 48 -1.12 -1.60 2.71
N ILE A 49 -0.82 -1.15 1.49
CA ILE A 49 -1.69 -1.25 0.31
C ILE A 49 -0.92 -1.98 -0.79
N ASP A 50 -1.47 -3.09 -1.28
CA ASP A 50 -0.82 -3.94 -2.27
C ASP A 50 -1.44 -3.74 -3.66
N GLU A 51 -0.59 -3.36 -4.65
CA GLU A 51 -0.89 -3.26 -6.08
C GLU A 51 -2.18 -2.48 -6.43
N ILE A 52 -2.34 -1.28 -5.87
CA ILE A 52 -3.55 -0.48 -6.14
C ILE A 52 -3.65 -0.06 -7.62
N SER A 53 -2.52 0.17 -8.31
CA SER A 53 -2.50 0.57 -9.72
C SER A 53 -3.11 -0.47 -10.66
N SER A 54 -3.05 -1.75 -10.31
CA SER A 54 -3.65 -2.83 -11.10
C SER A 54 -5.19 -2.83 -11.07
N GLN A 55 -5.80 -2.10 -10.14
CA GLN A 55 -7.23 -2.17 -9.83
C GLN A 55 -8.00 -0.91 -10.21
N ILE A 56 -7.30 0.18 -10.52
CA ILE A 56 -7.91 1.46 -10.86
C ILE A 56 -7.51 1.91 -12.27
N ASN A 57 -8.39 2.71 -12.90
CA ASN A 57 -8.08 3.26 -14.21
C ASN A 57 -6.97 4.32 -14.07
N ARG A 58 -6.09 4.42 -15.06
CA ARG A 58 -5.02 5.44 -15.11
C ARG A 58 -5.54 6.87 -14.97
N ASN A 59 -6.72 7.15 -15.50
CA ASN A 59 -7.37 8.46 -15.40
C ASN A 59 -7.70 8.84 -13.94
N ASP A 60 -7.85 7.86 -13.06
CA ASP A 60 -8.19 8.07 -11.66
C ASP A 60 -6.95 8.13 -10.75
N PHE A 61 -5.75 7.85 -11.28
CA PHE A 61 -4.51 7.78 -10.51
C PHE A 61 -4.25 9.05 -9.70
N GLU A 62 -4.42 10.22 -10.31
CA GLU A 62 -4.17 11.49 -9.63
C GLU A 62 -5.13 11.72 -8.45
N GLY A 63 -6.41 11.47 -8.66
CA GLY A 63 -7.42 11.62 -7.61
C GLY A 63 -7.20 10.67 -6.45
N ILE A 64 -6.85 9.41 -6.74
CA ILE A 64 -6.55 8.39 -5.75
C ILE A 64 -5.24 8.71 -5.02
N PHE A 65 -4.19 9.09 -5.73
CA PHE A 65 -2.91 9.48 -5.14
C PHE A 65 -3.07 10.64 -4.15
N LYS A 66 -3.79 11.69 -4.52
CA LYS A 66 -4.08 12.83 -3.63
C LYS A 66 -4.76 12.40 -2.33
N LYS A 67 -5.70 11.46 -2.39
CA LYS A 67 -6.36 10.91 -1.19
C LYS A 67 -5.40 10.08 -0.34
N ILE A 68 -4.57 9.22 -0.95
CA ILE A 68 -3.55 8.45 -0.23
C ILE A 68 -2.55 9.39 0.43
N LYS A 69 -2.11 10.42 -0.29
CA LYS A 69 -1.15 11.40 0.24
C LYS A 69 -1.74 12.16 1.44
N LYS A 70 -3.00 12.60 1.36
CA LYS A 70 -3.70 13.21 2.49
C LYS A 70 -3.83 12.25 3.69
N LEU A 71 -4.06 10.97 3.44
CA LEU A 71 -4.09 9.96 4.51
C LEU A 71 -2.73 9.82 5.19
N SER A 72 -1.62 10.02 4.48
CA SER A 72 -0.26 9.95 5.03
C SER A 72 0.10 11.11 5.97
N ASP A 73 -0.67 12.20 6.00
CA ASP A 73 -0.42 13.32 6.93
C ASP A 73 -0.49 12.88 8.40
N ASN A 74 -1.42 11.95 8.71
CA ASN A 74 -1.64 11.44 10.06
C ASN A 74 -1.28 9.96 10.24
N ASN A 75 -0.90 9.28 9.16
CA ASN A 75 -0.62 7.84 9.15
C ASN A 75 0.70 7.55 8.42
N THR A 76 1.22 6.36 8.61
CA THR A 76 2.32 5.83 7.79
C THR A 76 1.75 4.95 6.71
N ILE A 77 2.05 5.23 5.44
CA ILE A 77 1.52 4.48 4.30
C ILE A 77 2.66 3.74 3.62
N VAL A 78 2.47 2.45 3.38
CA VAL A 78 3.35 1.62 2.55
C VAL A 78 2.56 1.14 1.35
N LEU A 79 2.98 1.54 0.15
CA LEU A 79 2.46 0.99 -1.10
C LEU A 79 3.41 -0.08 -1.63
N ILE A 80 2.89 -1.23 -1.99
CA ILE A 80 3.60 -2.23 -2.79
C ILE A 80 3.23 -1.97 -4.23
N GLU A 81 4.15 -1.41 -5.01
CA GLU A 81 3.85 -0.92 -6.35
C GLU A 81 4.98 -1.14 -7.34
N HIS A 82 4.60 -1.21 -8.61
CA HIS A 82 5.51 -1.22 -9.74
C HIS A 82 5.20 -0.12 -10.77
N SER A 83 4.15 0.66 -10.54
CA SER A 83 3.76 1.78 -11.38
C SER A 83 4.65 3.00 -11.12
N ASP A 84 5.34 3.49 -12.17
CA ASP A 84 6.19 4.69 -12.11
C ASP A 84 5.42 5.92 -11.60
N TYR A 85 4.11 5.96 -11.86
CA TYR A 85 3.26 7.06 -11.40
C TYR A 85 3.28 7.21 -9.89
N PHE A 86 3.13 6.10 -9.15
CA PHE A 86 3.12 6.09 -7.68
C PHE A 86 4.53 6.14 -7.11
N ILE A 87 5.47 5.40 -7.72
CA ILE A 87 6.88 5.34 -7.28
C ILE A 87 7.51 6.73 -7.28
N SER A 88 7.41 7.45 -8.41
CA SER A 88 8.06 8.75 -8.56
C SER A 88 7.48 9.87 -7.68
N ARG A 89 6.26 9.69 -7.17
CA ARG A 89 5.53 10.66 -6.36
C ARG A 89 5.53 10.34 -4.86
N SER A 90 6.08 9.20 -4.46
CA SER A 90 6.22 8.82 -3.05
C SER A 90 7.27 9.67 -2.32
N ASP A 91 7.16 9.76 -1.00
CA ASP A 91 8.15 10.45 -0.16
C ASP A 91 9.43 9.61 -0.06
N ASN A 92 9.27 8.29 0.02
CA ASN A 92 10.35 7.33 0.14
C ASN A 92 10.09 6.10 -0.74
N THR A 93 11.15 5.48 -1.23
CA THR A 93 11.08 4.26 -2.03
C THR A 93 12.07 3.25 -1.50
N ILE A 94 11.61 2.02 -1.35
CA ILE A 94 12.45 0.88 -0.97
C ILE A 94 12.37 -0.12 -2.11
N HIS A 95 13.49 -0.36 -2.77
CA HIS A 95 13.57 -1.31 -3.88
C HIS A 95 13.95 -2.71 -3.39
N ILE A 96 13.17 -3.72 -3.78
CA ILE A 96 13.37 -5.12 -3.41
C ILE A 96 13.76 -5.91 -4.67
N GLY A 97 14.94 -6.49 -4.65
CA GLY A 97 15.49 -7.17 -5.82
C GLY A 97 16.69 -8.04 -5.49
N PRO A 98 17.66 -8.11 -6.42
CA PRO A 98 17.62 -7.58 -7.80
C PRO A 98 16.79 -8.44 -8.76
N LYS A 99 16.52 -9.71 -8.45
CA LYS A 99 15.84 -10.69 -9.31
C LYS A 99 14.72 -11.41 -8.58
N PRO A 100 13.83 -12.15 -9.28
CA PRO A 100 12.82 -12.97 -8.62
C PRO A 100 13.44 -14.23 -7.99
N GLY A 101 12.68 -14.86 -7.08
CA GLY A 101 13.02 -16.14 -6.47
C GLY A 101 14.25 -16.08 -5.57
N LYS A 102 15.14 -17.07 -5.66
CA LYS A 102 16.32 -17.21 -4.78
C LYS A 102 17.30 -16.03 -4.85
N LEU A 103 17.31 -15.30 -5.97
CA LEU A 103 18.16 -14.12 -6.18
C LEU A 103 17.45 -12.81 -5.81
N GLY A 104 16.25 -12.87 -5.26
CA GLY A 104 15.50 -11.74 -4.74
C GLY A 104 15.58 -11.65 -3.21
N GLY A 105 14.73 -10.78 -2.64
CA GLY A 105 14.58 -10.65 -1.20
C GLY A 105 15.58 -9.72 -0.53
N TYR A 106 16.39 -9.02 -1.31
CA TYR A 106 17.35 -8.04 -0.81
C TYR A 106 16.86 -6.61 -1.02
N ILE A 107 17.21 -5.71 -0.11
CA ILE A 107 17.02 -4.28 -0.31
C ILE A 107 18.14 -3.79 -1.21
N CYS A 108 17.77 -3.14 -2.31
CA CYS A 108 18.70 -2.58 -3.29
C CYS A 108 18.74 -1.05 -3.14
N PRO A 109 19.74 -0.48 -2.47
CA PRO A 109 19.77 0.96 -2.18
C PRO A 109 20.07 1.83 -3.42
N ASP A 110 20.63 1.26 -4.49
CA ASP A 110 21.23 2.02 -5.60
C ASP A 110 20.45 2.00 -6.92
N GLU A 111 19.25 1.42 -6.97
CA GLU A 111 18.46 1.59 -8.19
C GLU A 111 17.98 3.03 -8.31
N LYS A 112 18.54 3.74 -9.29
CA LYS A 112 18.14 5.09 -9.67
C LYS A 112 16.70 5.07 -10.13
N ILE A 113 15.78 5.39 -9.24
CA ILE A 113 14.42 5.72 -9.62
C ILE A 113 14.52 7.00 -10.41
N ILE A 114 14.17 6.96 -11.69
CA ILE A 114 14.14 8.14 -12.54
C ILE A 114 13.06 9.06 -11.97
N PRO A 115 13.41 10.20 -11.35
CA PRO A 115 12.41 11.09 -10.80
C PRO A 115 11.65 11.71 -11.97
N LEU A 116 10.35 11.43 -12.08
CA LEU A 116 9.46 12.24 -12.92
C LEU A 116 9.52 13.67 -12.40
N LYS A 117 9.74 14.63 -13.30
CA LYS A 117 9.84 16.08 -13.02
C LYS A 117 8.50 16.63 -12.53
N SER A 118 8.12 16.37 -11.31
CA SER A 118 6.99 17.04 -10.67
C SER A 118 7.41 17.50 -9.28
N PRO A 119 7.22 18.75 -8.93
CA PRO A 119 7.51 19.25 -7.59
C PRO A 119 6.42 18.75 -6.64
N ILE A 120 6.61 17.54 -6.11
CA ILE A 120 5.79 17.05 -5.02
C ILE A 120 6.51 17.40 -3.73
N ILE A 121 5.79 18.06 -2.83
CA ILE A 121 6.28 18.31 -1.48
C ILE A 121 6.43 16.94 -0.82
N LYS A 122 7.68 16.53 -0.62
CA LYS A 122 8.03 15.31 0.11
C LYS A 122 8.01 15.61 1.61
N ASN A 123 7.37 14.74 2.38
CA ASN A 123 7.45 14.84 3.84
C ASN A 123 8.87 14.50 4.28
N THR A 124 9.45 15.33 5.13
CA THR A 124 10.75 15.04 5.76
C THR A 124 10.51 14.17 6.99
N PRO A 125 11.00 12.92 7.02
CA PRO A 125 10.76 12.03 8.14
C PRO A 125 11.50 12.51 9.39
N LYS A 126 10.78 12.49 10.54
CA LYS A 126 11.36 12.79 11.86
C LYS A 126 11.60 11.54 12.68
N ASP A 127 10.91 10.45 12.37
CA ASP A 127 10.94 9.20 13.12
C ASP A 127 10.68 8.01 12.19
N PHE A 128 11.07 6.79 12.60
CA PHE A 128 11.01 5.59 11.79
C PHE A 128 10.39 4.41 12.55
N PHE A 129 9.76 3.51 11.83
CA PHE A 129 9.56 2.14 12.27
C PHE A 129 10.76 1.30 11.83
N HIS A 130 11.37 0.57 12.75
CA HIS A 130 12.52 -0.30 12.50
C HIS A 130 12.07 -1.75 12.52
N PHE A 131 12.26 -2.46 11.42
CA PHE A 131 11.98 -3.87 11.29
C PHE A 131 13.29 -4.58 11.00
N ASN A 132 13.82 -5.33 11.98
CA ASN A 132 15.14 -5.96 11.91
C ASN A 132 15.02 -7.47 11.74
N GLY A 133 15.95 -8.05 10.98
CA GLY A 133 16.11 -9.50 10.85
C GLY A 133 14.96 -10.18 10.11
N ILE A 134 14.28 -9.50 9.20
CA ILE A 134 13.18 -10.09 8.42
C ILE A 134 13.71 -11.28 7.64
N THR A 135 13.21 -12.49 7.97
CA THR A 135 13.61 -13.73 7.32
C THR A 135 12.38 -14.56 6.99
N ARG A 136 12.08 -14.72 5.70
CA ARG A 136 11.03 -15.62 5.20
C ARG A 136 11.17 -15.83 3.69
N HIS A 137 11.00 -17.08 3.22
CA HIS A 137 11.16 -17.48 1.82
C HIS A 137 12.51 -17.02 1.25
N ASN A 138 12.51 -16.15 0.25
CA ASN A 138 13.70 -15.58 -0.38
C ASN A 138 14.24 -14.31 0.31
N VAL A 139 13.54 -13.79 1.31
CA VAL A 139 14.00 -12.66 2.13
C VAL A 139 14.82 -13.22 3.29
N ILE A 140 16.09 -12.86 3.39
CA ILE A 140 17.01 -13.39 4.40
C ILE A 140 17.68 -12.24 5.13
N ASN A 141 17.42 -12.13 6.44
CA ASN A 141 18.03 -11.18 7.37
C ASN A 141 18.04 -9.73 6.89
N GLN A 142 16.87 -9.26 6.39
CA GLN A 142 16.74 -7.89 5.91
C GLN A 142 16.27 -6.95 7.02
N ASN A 143 16.88 -5.75 7.04
CA ASN A 143 16.49 -4.65 7.93
C ASN A 143 15.82 -3.57 7.12
N ILE A 144 14.62 -3.13 7.54
CA ILE A 144 13.83 -2.12 6.85
C ILE A 144 13.48 -1.01 7.81
N ASN A 145 13.72 0.23 7.39
CA ASN A 145 13.32 1.43 8.10
C ASN A 145 12.21 2.12 7.30
N ILE A 146 11.03 2.24 7.90
CA ILE A 146 9.88 2.89 7.28
C ILE A 146 9.65 4.23 7.99
N PRO A 147 9.80 5.36 7.28
CA PRO A 147 9.60 6.68 7.88
C PRO A 147 8.13 6.86 8.29
N LYS A 148 7.92 7.35 9.52
CA LYS A 148 6.57 7.63 10.04
C LYS A 148 5.96 8.86 9.37
N LYS A 149 4.63 8.88 9.23
CA LYS A 149 3.85 9.97 8.59
C LYS A 149 4.37 10.31 7.19
N CYS A 150 4.77 9.29 6.46
CA CYS A 150 5.24 9.38 5.08
C CYS A 150 4.56 8.34 4.22
N LEU A 151 4.51 8.61 2.93
CA LEU A 151 4.14 7.63 1.92
C LEU A 151 5.41 6.92 1.43
N THR A 152 5.55 5.64 1.78
CA THR A 152 6.67 4.79 1.35
C THR A 152 6.19 3.80 0.30
N VAL A 153 6.95 3.60 -0.76
CA VAL A 153 6.69 2.58 -1.79
C VAL A 153 7.71 1.46 -1.69
N LEU A 154 7.23 0.21 -1.58
CA LEU A 154 8.02 -1.00 -1.79
C LEU A 154 7.93 -1.37 -3.27
N THR A 155 9.02 -1.27 -4.01
CA THR A 155 9.09 -1.58 -5.44
C THR A 155 10.06 -2.74 -5.71
N GLY A 156 10.07 -3.25 -6.93
CA GLY A 156 10.92 -4.35 -7.37
C GLY A 156 10.18 -5.32 -8.29
N VAL A 157 10.93 -6.20 -8.95
CA VAL A 157 10.37 -7.19 -9.89
C VAL A 157 9.40 -8.16 -9.23
N SER A 158 8.48 -8.76 -10.00
CA SER A 158 7.57 -9.77 -9.48
C SER A 158 8.37 -10.95 -8.87
N GLY A 159 7.95 -11.45 -7.71
CA GLY A 159 8.66 -12.52 -7.01
C GLY A 159 9.93 -12.08 -6.25
N SER A 160 10.24 -10.78 -6.18
CA SER A 160 11.41 -10.28 -5.42
C SER A 160 11.25 -10.32 -3.90
N GLY A 161 10.05 -10.57 -3.38
CA GLY A 161 9.79 -10.65 -1.94
C GLY A 161 9.03 -9.48 -1.32
N LYS A 162 8.52 -8.52 -2.12
CA LYS A 162 7.74 -7.35 -1.63
C LYS A 162 6.59 -7.76 -0.71
N THR A 163 5.70 -8.62 -1.21
CA THR A 163 4.55 -9.10 -0.44
C THR A 163 4.96 -9.96 0.77
N THR A 164 6.10 -10.66 0.68
CA THR A 164 6.68 -11.39 1.82
C THR A 164 7.06 -10.41 2.93
N ILE A 165 7.75 -9.34 2.61
CA ILE A 165 8.13 -8.27 3.55
C ILE A 165 6.89 -7.64 4.19
N ALA A 166 5.89 -7.28 3.37
CA ALA A 166 4.65 -6.70 3.88
C ALA A 166 3.93 -7.61 4.88
N ARG A 167 3.87 -8.91 4.61
CA ARG A 167 3.28 -9.91 5.53
C ARG A 167 4.07 -10.10 6.81
N GLU A 168 5.40 -9.98 6.77
CA GLU A 168 6.20 -10.05 8.00
C GLU A 168 6.03 -8.77 8.85
N ILE A 169 5.92 -7.61 8.22
CA ILE A 169 5.55 -6.36 8.91
C ILE A 169 4.17 -6.50 9.57
N GLU A 170 3.19 -7.06 8.86
CA GLU A 170 1.82 -7.28 9.37
C GLU A 170 1.79 -8.19 10.61
N LYS A 171 2.67 -9.16 10.72
CA LYS A 171 2.73 -10.03 11.91
C LYS A 171 3.12 -9.28 13.19
N MET A 172 3.74 -8.12 13.07
CA MET A 172 4.08 -7.27 14.21
C MET A 172 2.92 -6.40 14.67
N LYS A 173 1.69 -6.64 14.17
CA LYS A 173 0.47 -5.89 14.50
C LYS A 173 0.15 -5.79 16.00
N ASP A 174 0.57 -6.78 16.79
CA ASP A 174 0.33 -6.77 18.24
C ASP A 174 1.15 -5.67 18.96
N LYS A 175 2.20 -5.16 18.29
CA LYS A 175 3.05 -4.07 18.78
C LYS A 175 2.76 -2.73 18.11
N LEU A 176 2.07 -2.77 16.96
CA LEU A 176 1.78 -1.61 16.10
C LEU A 176 0.36 -1.75 15.53
N ASP A 177 -0.42 -0.68 15.50
CA ASP A 177 -1.72 -0.69 14.79
C ASP A 177 -1.45 -0.70 13.27
N ILE A 178 -1.41 -1.91 12.69
CA ILE A 178 -1.11 -2.16 11.28
C ILE A 178 -2.38 -2.60 10.58
N ARG A 179 -2.69 -1.94 9.45
CA ARG A 179 -3.80 -2.30 8.57
C ARG A 179 -3.28 -2.66 7.18
N HIS A 180 -3.55 -3.87 6.76
CA HIS A 180 -3.12 -4.38 5.47
C HIS A 180 -4.30 -4.55 4.51
N ILE A 181 -4.17 -3.99 3.30
CA ILE A 181 -5.13 -4.13 2.21
C ILE A 181 -4.40 -4.75 1.03
N SER A 182 -4.65 -6.02 0.76
CA SER A 182 -4.01 -6.75 -0.34
C SER A 182 -4.97 -7.00 -1.50
N SER A 183 -4.43 -7.15 -2.71
CA SER A 183 -5.13 -7.54 -3.93
C SER A 183 -5.39 -9.05 -4.02
N GLY A 184 -4.68 -9.84 -3.24
CA GLY A 184 -4.70 -11.30 -3.31
C GLY A 184 -5.95 -11.93 -2.72
N PHE A 185 -6.50 -12.89 -3.46
CA PHE A 185 -7.68 -13.67 -3.14
C PHE A 185 -7.37 -14.76 -2.08
N ASN A 186 -6.92 -14.39 -0.90
CA ASN A 186 -6.88 -15.30 0.23
C ASN A 186 -7.57 -14.64 1.42
N GLY A 187 -8.84 -14.96 1.57
CA GLY A 187 -9.90 -14.51 2.46
C GLY A 187 -9.62 -14.21 3.94
N ARG A 188 -8.48 -13.62 4.27
CA ARG A 188 -8.13 -13.17 5.62
C ARG A 188 -7.45 -11.81 5.58
N SER A 189 -8.11 -10.82 4.99
CA SER A 189 -7.79 -9.44 5.38
C SER A 189 -8.51 -9.17 6.70
N VAL A 190 -7.79 -9.20 7.78
CA VAL A 190 -8.30 -8.85 9.10
C VAL A 190 -8.55 -7.34 9.09
N LEU A 191 -9.80 -6.93 8.81
CA LEU A 191 -10.29 -5.66 9.31
C LEU A 191 -10.29 -5.79 10.84
N ALA A 192 -9.58 -4.89 11.53
CA ALA A 192 -9.64 -4.84 12.98
C ALA A 192 -11.10 -4.81 13.45
N PRO A 193 -11.45 -5.52 14.55
CA PRO A 193 -12.77 -5.43 15.13
C PRO A 193 -13.03 -3.97 15.51
N GLY A 194 -14.08 -3.36 14.93
CA GLY A 194 -14.45 -1.95 15.18
C GLY A 194 -14.78 -1.14 13.92
N LEU A 195 -14.65 -1.68 12.71
CA LEU A 195 -15.12 -1.08 11.46
C LEU A 195 -16.30 -1.90 10.87
N VAL A 196 -17.29 -2.18 11.71
CA VAL A 196 -18.63 -2.62 11.26
C VAL A 196 -19.53 -1.41 11.14
#